data_5f35ce3231bb46cf545b822edf7b91e2
#
_entry.id   5f35ce3231bb46cf545b822edf7b91e2
#
_cell.length_a   1.000
_cell.length_b   1.000
_cell.length_c   1.000
_cell.angle_alpha   90.00
_cell.angle_beta   90.00
_cell.angle_gamma   90.00
#
_symmetry.space_group_name_H-M   'P 1'
#
loop_
_entity.id
_entity.type
_entity.pdbx_description
1 polymer ?
#
loop_
_entity_poly.entity_id
_entity_poly.type
_entity_poly.pdbx_seq_one_letter_code
_entity_poly.pdbx_strand_id
1 'polypeptide(L)'
;MQVTDSIRYVGVNDHQVDLFEGQYQVPNGMSYNSYVILDEKVAVMDTVDIHFGEEWMANVKAVLAGRTPDYLIVQHMEPDHSANISRFLEEYPQATVVATAKAFVMMKQFFGNDYADRRIVASEMSELSLGAHTLHFVMAPMVHWPEVMVTYESSERVLFSADGFGKFGALDCDEPWDDEARRYYIGIVGKYGVQVQALLKKAAALDIAVICPLHGPVLTSDLSHYVNLYQLWSTYTPEKKAVVIAYASVYGNTKEAALMMAEELRKNGKEVIVHDLARCDMAQAVADAFCCSSLVLASITYNADCYPCMKTFINQLIEHNYQKRTVGFIENGSWAPMAAKVMQKMLEGCKNLTMAEPVVTVRGAVTKQAKPQIKAVSYTHLRAHETLRY
;
A
#
# COMPACT_ATOMS: atom_id res chain seq x y z
N MET A 1 -3.77 0.71 24.97
CA MET A 1 -2.93 -0.53 24.99
C MET A 1 -1.49 -0.14 25.31
N GLN A 2 -0.76 -0.94 26.07
CA GLN A 2 0.68 -0.74 26.34
C GLN A 2 1.49 -1.29 25.16
N VAL A 3 2.40 -0.47 24.61
CA VAL A 3 3.33 -0.86 23.55
C VAL A 3 4.66 -1.30 24.19
N THR A 4 5.22 -0.42 25.02
CA THR A 4 6.44 -0.65 25.83
C THR A 4 6.20 -0.15 27.25
N ASP A 5 7.24 -0.08 28.09
CA ASP A 5 7.11 0.45 29.44
C ASP A 5 6.72 1.94 29.46
N SER A 6 7.12 2.72 28.46
CA SER A 6 6.86 4.16 28.39
C SER A 6 5.90 4.57 27.28
N ILE A 7 5.66 3.72 26.28
CA ILE A 7 4.84 4.06 25.11
C ILE A 7 3.47 3.42 25.21
N ARG A 8 2.44 4.24 24.98
CA ARG A 8 1.01 3.84 25.01
C ARG A 8 0.36 4.13 23.66
N TYR A 9 -0.40 3.18 23.17
CA TYR A 9 -1.30 3.36 22.03
C TYR A 9 -2.57 4.08 22.48
N VAL A 10 -2.95 5.11 21.73
CA VAL A 10 -4.14 5.95 21.98
C VAL A 10 -5.00 6.15 20.73
N GLY A 11 -4.72 5.42 19.66
CA GLY A 11 -5.48 5.48 18.40
C GLY A 11 -6.89 4.93 18.51
N VAL A 12 -7.57 4.82 17.38
CA VAL A 12 -8.97 4.44 17.24
C VAL A 12 -9.18 3.43 16.12
N ASN A 13 -10.31 2.72 16.14
CA ASN A 13 -10.78 1.85 15.06
C ASN A 13 -12.00 2.49 14.38
N ASP A 14 -11.97 2.54 13.04
CA ASP A 14 -13.11 2.99 12.23
C ASP A 14 -13.75 1.79 11.54
N HIS A 15 -14.96 1.44 11.96
CA HIS A 15 -15.81 0.41 11.35
C HIS A 15 -16.90 0.99 10.44
N GLN A 16 -16.88 2.30 10.20
CA GLN A 16 -17.89 2.99 9.39
C GLN A 16 -17.40 3.26 7.97
N VAL A 17 -16.08 3.39 7.80
CA VAL A 17 -15.49 3.58 6.47
C VAL A 17 -15.66 2.31 5.64
N ASP A 18 -16.23 2.45 4.44
CA ASP A 18 -16.37 1.37 3.47
C ASP A 18 -15.34 1.50 2.32
N LEU A 19 -14.92 2.73 2.03
CA LEU A 19 -13.92 3.04 1.00
C LEU A 19 -12.85 3.98 1.57
N PHE A 20 -11.67 3.44 1.85
CA PHE A 20 -10.50 4.25 2.21
C PHE A 20 -10.03 5.07 1.01
N GLU A 21 -9.69 6.34 1.21
CA GLU A 21 -9.42 7.32 0.14
C GLU A 21 -10.52 7.38 -0.96
N GLY A 22 -11.75 6.93 -0.65
CA GLY A 22 -12.85 6.89 -1.61
C GLY A 22 -12.68 5.86 -2.74
N GLN A 23 -11.73 4.94 -2.65
CA GLN A 23 -11.44 3.97 -3.72
C GLN A 23 -11.08 2.55 -3.23
N TYR A 24 -10.51 2.37 -2.05
CA TYR A 24 -10.10 1.07 -1.55
C TYR A 24 -11.17 0.48 -0.63
N GLN A 25 -11.76 -0.64 -1.03
CA GLN A 25 -12.73 -1.33 -0.18
C GLN A 25 -12.04 -1.81 1.10
N VAL A 26 -12.62 -1.46 2.25
CA VAL A 26 -12.11 -1.85 3.57
C VAL A 26 -13.22 -2.50 4.41
N PRO A 27 -13.60 -3.73 4.08
CA PRO A 27 -14.72 -4.42 4.75
C PRO A 27 -14.51 -4.63 6.24
N ASN A 28 -13.25 -4.62 6.69
CA ASN A 28 -12.86 -4.72 8.10
C ASN A 28 -12.48 -3.35 8.69
N GLY A 29 -12.91 -2.25 8.06
CA GLY A 29 -12.64 -0.89 8.52
C GLY A 29 -11.18 -0.47 8.41
N MET A 30 -10.79 0.50 9.26
CA MET A 30 -9.44 1.04 9.37
C MET A 30 -9.05 1.26 10.83
N SER A 31 -7.77 1.30 11.11
CA SER A 31 -7.24 1.87 12.34
C SER A 31 -6.51 3.16 12.05
N TYR A 32 -6.71 4.20 12.88
CA TYR A 32 -5.92 5.42 12.86
C TYR A 32 -5.10 5.45 14.15
N ASN A 33 -3.80 5.24 14.01
CA ASN A 33 -2.93 5.01 15.15
C ASN A 33 -2.30 6.31 15.64
N SER A 34 -2.25 6.47 16.93
CA SER A 34 -1.54 7.54 17.63
C SER A 34 -0.95 6.98 18.91
N TYR A 35 0.15 7.57 19.37
CA TYR A 35 0.88 7.05 20.52
C TYR A 35 1.25 8.18 21.49
N VAL A 36 1.42 7.84 22.77
CA VAL A 36 1.93 8.74 23.80
C VAL A 36 3.21 8.16 24.37
N ILE A 37 4.27 8.94 24.40
CA ILE A 37 5.53 8.63 25.08
C ILE A 37 5.55 9.37 26.41
N LEU A 38 5.57 8.59 27.50
CA LEU A 38 5.57 9.09 28.89
C LEU A 38 7.00 9.14 29.43
N ASP A 39 7.54 10.35 29.56
CA ASP A 39 8.86 10.58 30.13
C ASP A 39 8.83 11.87 30.98
N GLU A 40 9.97 12.49 31.30
CA GLU A 40 10.02 13.81 31.93
C GLU A 40 9.20 14.82 31.14
N LYS A 41 9.40 14.85 29.81
CA LYS A 41 8.55 15.51 28.84
C LYS A 41 7.70 14.47 28.10
N VAL A 42 6.46 14.84 27.85
CA VAL A 42 5.49 13.97 27.18
C VAL A 42 5.37 14.34 25.72
N ALA A 43 5.50 13.35 24.83
CA ALA A 43 5.24 13.52 23.41
C ALA A 43 4.01 12.71 22.97
N VAL A 44 3.15 13.33 22.14
CA VAL A 44 2.05 12.66 21.43
C VAL A 44 2.48 12.52 19.97
N MET A 45 2.34 11.32 19.39
CA MET A 45 2.73 10.99 18.03
C MET A 45 1.50 10.97 17.14
N ASP A 46 1.41 11.91 16.22
CA ASP A 46 0.32 12.13 15.27
C ASP A 46 -1.07 12.25 15.91
N THR A 47 -2.08 12.51 15.11
CA THR A 47 -3.48 12.54 15.53
C THR A 47 -4.27 11.46 14.75
N VAL A 48 -5.57 11.60 14.65
CA VAL A 48 -6.45 10.66 13.96
C VAL A 48 -7.42 11.38 13.03
N ASP A 49 -8.23 10.64 12.28
CA ASP A 49 -9.30 11.18 11.44
C ASP A 49 -10.25 12.09 12.23
N ILE A 50 -10.79 13.10 11.55
CA ILE A 50 -11.63 14.15 12.15
C ILE A 50 -12.84 13.61 12.91
N HIS A 51 -13.44 12.51 12.43
CA HIS A 51 -14.65 11.92 13.02
C HIS A 51 -14.39 11.27 14.37
N PHE A 52 -13.14 10.89 14.66
CA PHE A 52 -12.72 10.21 15.89
C PHE A 52 -11.99 11.11 16.89
N GLY A 53 -11.95 12.42 16.62
CA GLY A 53 -11.21 13.37 17.45
C GLY A 53 -11.62 13.41 18.93
N GLU A 54 -12.90 13.18 19.28
CA GLU A 54 -13.38 13.13 20.66
C GLU A 54 -12.91 11.85 21.38
N GLU A 55 -13.04 10.70 20.73
CA GLU A 55 -12.58 9.43 21.25
C GLU A 55 -11.07 9.42 21.47
N TRP A 56 -10.33 9.87 20.46
CA TRP A 56 -8.87 10.00 20.53
C TRP A 56 -8.43 10.91 21.67
N MET A 57 -9.04 12.10 21.82
CA MET A 57 -8.73 13.01 22.93
C MET A 57 -9.03 12.42 24.30
N ALA A 58 -10.10 11.61 24.41
CA ALA A 58 -10.40 10.88 25.63
C ALA A 58 -9.32 9.83 25.94
N ASN A 59 -8.86 9.09 24.92
CA ASN A 59 -7.77 8.10 25.04
C ASN A 59 -6.45 8.77 25.47
N VAL A 60 -6.11 9.91 24.86
CA VAL A 60 -4.94 10.72 25.24
C VAL A 60 -5.03 11.17 26.69
N LYS A 61 -6.15 11.78 27.10
CA LYS A 61 -6.38 12.24 28.46
C LYS A 61 -6.27 11.12 29.51
N ALA A 62 -6.83 9.94 29.19
CA ALA A 62 -6.74 8.78 30.06
C ALA A 62 -5.29 8.33 30.30
N VAL A 63 -4.47 8.31 29.25
CA VAL A 63 -3.04 7.95 29.35
C VAL A 63 -2.23 9.01 30.07
N LEU A 64 -2.50 10.29 29.82
CA LEU A 64 -1.82 11.42 30.49
C LEU A 64 -2.06 11.45 31.99
N ALA A 65 -3.20 10.96 32.47
CA ALA A 65 -3.55 10.88 33.90
C ALA A 65 -3.32 12.22 34.66
N GLY A 66 -3.69 13.33 34.02
CA GLY A 66 -3.54 14.69 34.55
C GLY A 66 -2.22 15.38 34.22
N ARG A 67 -1.28 14.70 33.57
CA ARG A 67 -0.10 15.34 32.99
C ARG A 67 -0.47 16.15 31.74
N THR A 68 0.40 17.05 31.36
CA THR A 68 0.24 17.90 30.18
C THR A 68 1.30 17.51 29.15
N PRO A 69 0.94 17.27 27.88
CA PRO A 69 1.92 16.98 26.85
C PRO A 69 2.78 18.20 26.51
N ASP A 70 4.07 17.98 26.32
CA ASP A 70 5.03 19.00 25.91
C ASP A 70 5.11 19.12 24.38
N TYR A 71 4.91 18.01 23.68
CA TYR A 71 5.10 17.95 22.23
C TYR A 71 3.96 17.20 21.53
N LEU A 72 3.61 17.72 20.34
CA LEU A 72 2.90 16.98 19.30
C LEU A 72 3.86 16.75 18.14
N ILE A 73 4.23 15.50 17.90
CA ILE A 73 5.07 15.10 16.77
C ILE A 73 4.15 14.78 15.60
N VAL A 74 4.30 15.49 14.48
CA VAL A 74 3.50 15.27 13.26
C VAL A 74 4.41 14.72 12.18
N GLN A 75 4.26 13.42 11.91
CA GLN A 75 5.05 12.71 10.92
C GLN A 75 4.46 12.83 9.53
N HIS A 76 3.11 12.92 9.45
CA HIS A 76 2.37 12.94 8.21
C HIS A 76 1.18 13.90 8.26
N MET A 77 0.90 14.57 7.14
CA MET A 77 -0.12 15.61 7.05
C MET A 77 -1.42 15.16 6.36
N GLU A 78 -1.54 13.88 6.01
CA GLU A 78 -2.80 13.36 5.52
C GLU A 78 -3.90 13.54 6.57
N PRO A 79 -5.13 13.94 6.18
CA PRO A 79 -6.17 14.33 7.15
C PRO A 79 -6.53 13.26 8.19
N ASP A 80 -6.40 11.99 7.85
CA ASP A 80 -6.66 10.88 8.79
C ASP A 80 -5.61 10.74 9.91
N HIS A 81 -4.50 11.52 9.84
CA HIS A 81 -3.47 11.62 10.88
C HIS A 81 -3.27 13.05 11.38
N SER A 82 -3.82 14.05 10.70
CA SER A 82 -3.53 15.45 10.99
C SER A 82 -4.76 16.30 11.35
N ALA A 83 -5.97 15.83 11.08
CA ALA A 83 -7.18 16.65 11.18
C ALA A 83 -7.45 17.18 12.61
N ASN A 84 -6.93 16.54 13.64
CA ASN A 84 -7.14 16.96 15.02
C ASN A 84 -5.98 17.79 15.63
N ILE A 85 -5.00 18.22 14.83
CA ILE A 85 -3.87 19.06 15.29
C ILE A 85 -4.39 20.33 15.98
N SER A 86 -5.31 21.08 15.36
CA SER A 86 -5.86 22.30 15.94
C SER A 86 -6.59 22.03 17.25
N ARG A 87 -7.44 21.00 17.30
CA ARG A 87 -8.16 20.57 18.51
C ARG A 87 -7.20 20.25 19.67
N PHE A 88 -6.14 19.49 19.37
CA PHE A 88 -5.13 19.16 20.36
C PHE A 88 -4.43 20.38 20.91
N LEU A 89 -4.06 21.34 20.04
CA LEU A 89 -3.35 22.55 20.43
C LEU A 89 -4.25 23.60 21.11
N GLU A 90 -5.56 23.53 20.93
CA GLU A 90 -6.54 24.30 21.71
C GLU A 90 -6.66 23.75 23.13
N GLU A 91 -6.70 22.42 23.29
CA GLU A 91 -6.74 21.76 24.61
C GLU A 91 -5.40 21.90 25.36
N TYR A 92 -4.27 21.86 24.64
CA TYR A 92 -2.92 21.93 25.21
C TYR A 92 -2.13 23.11 24.60
N PRO A 93 -2.47 24.34 24.97
CA PRO A 93 -1.90 25.54 24.34
C PRO A 93 -0.40 25.72 24.55
N GLN A 94 0.20 25.06 25.54
CA GLN A 94 1.65 25.05 25.80
C GLN A 94 2.42 24.02 24.98
N ALA A 95 1.74 23.08 24.35
CA ALA A 95 2.40 22.04 23.56
C ALA A 95 3.09 22.64 22.32
N THR A 96 4.29 22.17 22.04
CA THR A 96 5.08 22.55 20.87
C THR A 96 4.88 21.54 19.76
N VAL A 97 4.61 21.98 18.53
CA VAL A 97 4.50 21.11 17.36
C VAL A 97 5.88 20.83 16.78
N VAL A 98 6.17 19.56 16.52
CA VAL A 98 7.42 19.13 15.89
C VAL A 98 7.08 18.45 14.57
N ALA A 99 7.55 19.02 13.47
CA ALA A 99 7.26 18.51 12.12
C ALA A 99 8.31 19.00 11.12
N THR A 100 8.26 18.51 9.89
CA THR A 100 9.12 19.00 8.81
C THR A 100 8.72 20.42 8.38
N ALA A 101 9.64 21.16 7.78
CA ALA A 101 9.35 22.50 7.25
C ALA A 101 8.18 22.48 6.25
N LYS A 102 8.06 21.42 5.44
CA LYS A 102 6.99 21.26 4.47
C LYS A 102 5.64 20.98 5.15
N ALA A 103 5.62 20.19 6.22
CA ALA A 103 4.42 19.95 7.01
C ALA A 103 3.85 21.25 7.58
N PHE A 104 4.68 22.17 8.06
CA PHE A 104 4.21 23.49 8.52
C PHE A 104 3.59 24.33 7.40
N VAL A 105 4.11 24.24 6.17
CA VAL A 105 3.47 24.88 5.01
C VAL A 105 2.08 24.28 4.77
N MET A 106 1.94 22.96 4.90
CA MET A 106 0.67 22.26 4.73
C MET A 106 -0.30 22.55 5.88
N MET A 107 0.18 22.66 7.13
CA MET A 107 -0.65 23.09 8.28
C MET A 107 -1.27 24.47 8.02
N LYS A 108 -0.50 25.40 7.44
CA LYS A 108 -1.03 26.71 7.05
C LYS A 108 -2.11 26.61 5.98
N GLN A 109 -1.99 25.66 5.05
CA GLN A 109 -2.99 25.44 4.00
C GLN A 109 -4.26 24.79 4.57
N PHE A 110 -4.14 23.81 5.45
CA PHE A 110 -5.27 23.09 6.03
C PHE A 110 -5.97 23.86 7.17
N PHE A 111 -5.19 24.54 8.03
CA PHE A 111 -5.70 25.15 9.28
C PHE A 111 -5.58 26.67 9.31
N GLY A 112 -4.99 27.30 8.28
CA GLY A 112 -4.72 28.75 8.30
C GLY A 112 -3.62 29.18 9.25
N ASN A 113 -2.97 28.24 9.95
CA ASN A 113 -1.94 28.48 10.97
C ASN A 113 -0.75 27.53 10.74
N ASP A 114 0.48 28.05 10.89
CA ASP A 114 1.72 27.29 10.83
C ASP A 114 2.42 27.19 12.21
N TYR A 115 1.73 27.62 13.26
CA TYR A 115 2.16 27.56 14.66
C TYR A 115 3.58 28.11 14.90
N ALA A 116 3.94 29.21 14.21
CA ALA A 116 5.29 29.78 14.21
C ALA A 116 5.82 30.17 15.61
N ASP A 117 4.92 30.44 16.54
CA ASP A 117 5.20 30.81 17.95
C ASP A 117 5.55 29.60 18.84
N ARG A 118 5.19 28.37 18.41
CA ARG A 118 5.36 27.13 19.19
C ARG A 118 5.65 25.93 18.32
N ARG A 119 6.68 26.02 17.46
CA ARG A 119 7.08 24.92 16.57
C ARG A 119 8.57 24.63 16.61
N ILE A 120 8.92 23.38 16.41
CA ILE A 120 10.28 22.90 16.14
C ILE A 120 10.29 22.31 14.74
N VAL A 121 11.18 22.78 13.89
CA VAL A 121 11.35 22.23 12.54
C VAL A 121 12.34 21.08 12.61
N ALA A 122 11.83 19.86 12.39
CA ALA A 122 12.64 18.65 12.29
C ALA A 122 13.43 18.62 10.98
N SER A 123 14.64 18.10 11.04
CA SER A 123 15.52 17.86 9.89
C SER A 123 16.16 16.49 9.99
N GLU A 124 16.84 16.05 8.91
CA GLU A 124 17.48 14.74 8.88
C GLU A 124 18.37 14.51 10.11
N MET A 125 18.09 13.44 10.85
CA MET A 125 18.78 13.02 12.06
C MET A 125 18.86 14.08 13.19
N SER A 126 17.99 15.11 13.16
CA SER A 126 17.86 16.01 14.32
C SER A 126 17.22 15.26 15.49
N GLU A 127 17.56 15.68 16.71
CA GLU A 127 17.20 14.99 17.95
C GLU A 127 16.29 15.84 18.82
N LEU A 128 15.42 15.17 19.58
CA LEU A 128 14.59 15.77 20.63
C LEU A 128 14.65 14.88 21.86
N SER A 129 15.21 15.41 22.95
CA SER A 129 15.24 14.73 24.25
C SER A 129 13.92 14.94 25.00
N LEU A 130 13.37 13.85 25.53
CA LEU A 130 12.22 13.85 26.42
C LEU A 130 12.61 13.64 27.91
N GLY A 131 13.88 13.36 28.16
CA GLY A 131 14.46 12.98 29.46
C GLY A 131 15.28 11.71 29.29
N ALA A 132 14.73 10.57 29.63
CA ALA A 132 15.34 9.26 29.40
C ALA A 132 15.26 8.79 27.93
N HIS A 133 14.26 9.30 27.18
CA HIS A 133 14.02 8.95 25.77
C HIS A 133 14.56 10.04 24.85
N THR A 134 15.09 9.66 23.71
CA THR A 134 15.52 10.56 22.64
C THR A 134 14.90 10.17 21.31
N LEU A 135 14.24 11.12 20.68
CA LEU A 135 13.64 10.97 19.36
C LEU A 135 14.62 11.45 18.29
N HIS A 136 14.84 10.63 17.25
CA HIS A 136 15.63 10.95 16.08
C HIS A 136 14.72 11.01 14.86
N PHE A 137 14.71 12.13 14.13
CA PHE A 137 13.84 12.33 13.00
C PHE A 137 14.54 11.93 11.69
N VAL A 138 13.92 11.03 10.92
CA VAL A 138 14.46 10.53 9.65
C VAL A 138 13.52 10.96 8.53
N MET A 139 14.02 11.76 7.59
CA MET A 139 13.20 12.26 6.49
C MET A 139 12.87 11.12 5.50
N ALA A 140 11.58 11.00 5.18
CA ALA A 140 11.02 9.97 4.30
C ALA A 140 10.17 10.59 3.17
N PRO A 141 10.69 11.58 2.40
CA PRO A 141 9.89 12.29 1.40
C PRO A 141 9.35 11.33 0.34
N MET A 142 8.08 11.50 -0.01
CA MET A 142 7.32 10.65 -0.94
C MET A 142 7.10 9.21 -0.48
N VAL A 143 7.14 8.97 0.83
CA VAL A 143 6.69 7.71 1.42
C VAL A 143 5.52 8.00 2.39
N HIS A 144 4.27 8.35 1.89
CA HIS A 144 4.01 8.53 0.43
C HIS A 144 3.83 10.00 0.03
N TRP A 145 3.76 10.95 0.96
CA TRP A 145 3.69 12.40 0.70
C TRP A 145 5.06 13.08 0.88
N PRO A 146 5.22 14.32 0.33
CA PRO A 146 6.55 14.95 0.25
C PRO A 146 7.10 15.47 1.59
N GLU A 147 6.26 15.61 2.62
CA GLU A 147 6.62 16.13 3.95
C GLU A 147 6.92 15.04 4.96
N VAL A 148 6.68 13.77 4.62
CA VAL A 148 6.74 12.66 5.57
C VAL A 148 8.12 12.52 6.22
N MET A 149 8.12 12.32 7.51
CA MET A 149 9.25 11.84 8.31
C MET A 149 8.83 10.60 9.12
N VAL A 150 9.78 9.79 9.49
CA VAL A 150 9.62 8.73 10.50
C VAL A 150 10.44 9.10 11.73
N THR A 151 10.05 8.59 12.89
CA THR A 151 10.70 8.94 14.16
C THR A 151 11.24 7.68 14.83
N TYR A 152 12.53 7.65 15.12
CA TYR A 152 13.16 6.56 15.86
C TYR A 152 13.38 6.99 17.31
N GLU A 153 12.80 6.27 18.25
CA GLU A 153 13.05 6.40 19.67
C GLU A 153 14.14 5.38 20.08
N SER A 154 15.29 5.89 20.56
CA SER A 154 16.50 5.09 20.68
C SER A 154 16.61 4.28 21.98
N SER A 155 15.90 4.65 23.06
CA SER A 155 16.02 3.99 24.37
C SER A 155 15.28 2.64 24.40
N GLU A 156 14.06 2.58 23.90
CA GLU A 156 13.26 1.35 23.75
C GLU A 156 13.29 0.78 22.31
N ARG A 157 14.06 1.44 21.42
CA ARG A 157 14.33 1.00 20.02
C ARG A 157 13.06 0.89 19.18
N VAL A 158 12.20 1.91 19.27
CA VAL A 158 10.90 1.96 18.60
C VAL A 158 10.96 2.86 17.37
N LEU A 159 10.51 2.34 16.24
CA LEU A 159 10.32 3.12 15.01
C LEU A 159 8.84 3.47 14.86
N PHE A 160 8.51 4.75 14.93
CA PHE A 160 7.23 5.27 14.46
C PHE A 160 7.37 5.52 12.96
N SER A 161 6.72 4.70 12.16
CA SER A 161 7.04 4.53 10.75
C SER A 161 6.15 5.32 9.79
N ALA A 162 5.34 6.26 10.31
CA ALA A 162 4.25 6.88 9.55
C ALA A 162 3.40 5.77 8.87
N ASP A 163 3.04 5.89 7.61
CA ASP A 163 2.29 4.86 6.87
C ASP A 163 3.13 3.64 6.49
N GLY A 164 4.42 3.72 6.67
CA GLY A 164 5.29 2.58 6.45
C GLY A 164 4.92 1.40 7.36
N PHE A 165 4.84 0.19 6.78
CA PHE A 165 4.40 -1.04 7.44
C PHE A 165 2.94 -1.05 7.89
N GLY A 166 2.12 -0.10 7.40
CA GLY A 166 0.69 -0.08 7.60
C GLY A 166 -0.06 -1.15 6.80
N LYS A 167 -1.31 -1.39 7.17
CA LYS A 167 -2.24 -2.26 6.45
C LYS A 167 -3.67 -1.73 6.57
N PHE A 168 -4.55 -2.13 5.65
CA PHE A 168 -5.98 -1.96 5.82
C PHE A 168 -6.52 -2.83 6.97
N GLY A 169 -7.66 -2.43 7.52
CA GLY A 169 -8.37 -3.14 8.58
C GLY A 169 -8.18 -2.54 9.98
N ALA A 170 -9.25 -2.61 10.77
CA ALA A 170 -9.27 -2.24 12.18
C ALA A 170 -8.47 -3.26 13.03
N LEU A 171 -7.93 -2.83 14.18
CA LEU A 171 -7.05 -3.66 15.02
C LEU A 171 -7.77 -4.80 15.74
N ASP A 172 -9.09 -4.73 15.87
CA ASP A 172 -9.94 -5.74 16.49
C ASP A 172 -10.53 -6.76 15.50
N CYS A 173 -10.12 -6.69 14.22
CA CYS A 173 -10.41 -7.67 13.20
C CYS A 173 -9.24 -8.64 13.02
N ASP A 174 -9.54 -9.96 13.08
CA ASP A 174 -8.52 -11.01 12.87
C ASP A 174 -8.38 -11.29 11.38
N GLU A 175 -7.32 -10.74 10.80
CA GLU A 175 -6.96 -10.97 9.39
C GLU A 175 -5.44 -10.99 9.19
N PRO A 176 -4.93 -11.80 8.23
CA PRO A 176 -3.50 -11.85 7.94
C PRO A 176 -2.94 -10.48 7.55
N TRP A 177 -1.75 -10.13 8.10
CA TRP A 177 -1.09 -8.86 7.79
C TRP A 177 -0.67 -8.77 6.32
N ASP A 178 -0.09 -9.82 5.76
CA ASP A 178 0.60 -9.81 4.46
C ASP A 178 -0.30 -9.36 3.30
N ASP A 179 -1.53 -9.87 3.23
CA ASP A 179 -2.42 -9.61 2.09
C ASP A 179 -2.96 -8.17 2.13
N GLU A 180 -3.41 -7.69 3.29
CA GLU A 180 -3.93 -6.34 3.45
C GLU A 180 -2.82 -5.28 3.45
N ALA A 181 -1.63 -5.60 3.97
CA ALA A 181 -0.47 -4.73 3.88
C ALA A 181 0.07 -4.62 2.44
N ARG A 182 0.03 -5.72 1.66
CA ARG A 182 0.36 -5.67 0.23
C ARG A 182 -0.61 -4.79 -0.52
N ARG A 183 -1.92 -4.96 -0.28
CA ARG A 183 -2.97 -4.19 -0.93
C ARG A 183 -2.85 -2.70 -0.58
N TYR A 184 -2.58 -2.38 0.70
CA TYR A 184 -2.27 -1.05 1.19
C TYR A 184 -1.01 -0.49 0.52
N TYR A 185 0.12 -1.21 0.60
CA TYR A 185 1.39 -0.78 0.04
C TYR A 185 1.29 -0.47 -1.47
N ILE A 186 0.75 -1.40 -2.26
CA ILE A 186 0.66 -1.23 -3.72
C ILE A 186 -0.23 -0.04 -4.05
N GLY A 187 -1.40 0.10 -3.39
CA GLY A 187 -2.33 1.19 -3.64
C GLY A 187 -1.79 2.56 -3.25
N ILE A 188 -1.21 2.67 -2.06
CA ILE A 188 -0.83 3.95 -1.46
C ILE A 188 0.63 4.34 -1.78
N VAL A 189 1.56 3.39 -1.65
CA VAL A 189 3.02 3.66 -1.72
C VAL A 189 3.66 3.12 -3.00
N GLY A 190 3.03 2.20 -3.72
CA GLY A 190 3.63 1.39 -4.79
C GLY A 190 4.37 2.15 -5.88
N LYS A 191 3.93 3.37 -6.21
CA LYS A 191 4.60 4.25 -7.18
C LYS A 191 6.03 4.64 -6.75
N TYR A 192 6.29 4.71 -5.45
CA TYR A 192 7.46 5.34 -4.85
C TYR A 192 8.53 4.34 -4.36
N GLY A 193 8.66 3.20 -5.02
CA GLY A 193 9.59 2.13 -4.63
C GLY A 193 11.03 2.60 -4.41
N VAL A 194 11.54 3.55 -5.21
CA VAL A 194 12.90 4.11 -5.05
C VAL A 194 13.04 4.86 -3.71
N GLN A 195 12.02 5.63 -3.33
CA GLN A 195 12.00 6.37 -2.07
C GLN A 195 11.90 5.42 -0.87
N VAL A 196 11.09 4.37 -0.99
CA VAL A 196 11.01 3.30 0.02
C VAL A 196 12.36 2.61 0.19
N GLN A 197 13.07 2.28 -0.90
CA GLN A 197 14.42 1.71 -0.83
C GLN A 197 15.42 2.64 -0.12
N ALA A 198 15.33 3.96 -0.35
CA ALA A 198 16.16 4.93 0.36
C ALA A 198 15.85 4.96 1.86
N LEU A 199 14.57 4.88 2.24
CA LEU A 199 14.15 4.82 3.64
C LEU A 199 14.59 3.51 4.30
N LEU A 200 14.40 2.36 3.67
CA LEU A 200 14.86 1.05 4.17
C LEU A 200 16.38 1.03 4.41
N LYS A 201 17.16 1.67 3.53
CA LYS A 201 18.60 1.80 3.71
C LYS A 201 18.97 2.64 4.95
N LYS A 202 18.23 3.71 5.23
CA LYS A 202 18.42 4.51 6.45
C LYS A 202 18.02 3.69 7.69
N ALA A 203 16.87 3.03 7.66
CA ALA A 203 16.35 2.21 8.75
C ALA A 203 17.27 1.02 9.09
N ALA A 204 17.97 0.46 8.11
CA ALA A 204 18.93 -0.63 8.32
C ALA A 204 20.14 -0.25 9.20
N ALA A 205 20.40 1.04 9.40
CA ALA A 205 21.44 1.52 10.33
C ALA A 205 20.94 1.68 11.78
N LEU A 206 19.61 1.50 12.02
CA LEU A 206 18.98 1.63 13.32
C LEU A 206 18.75 0.25 13.96
N ASP A 207 18.88 0.16 15.27
CA ASP A 207 18.57 -1.06 16.04
C ASP A 207 17.08 -1.04 16.43
N ILE A 208 16.21 -1.50 15.54
CA ILE A 208 14.76 -1.45 15.70
C ILE A 208 14.26 -2.75 16.34
N ALA A 209 13.55 -2.64 17.45
CA ALA A 209 12.89 -3.75 18.14
C ALA A 209 11.36 -3.75 17.95
N VAL A 210 10.78 -2.59 17.74
CA VAL A 210 9.32 -2.40 17.58
C VAL A 210 9.07 -1.42 16.44
N ILE A 211 8.04 -1.69 15.61
CA ILE A 211 7.54 -0.75 14.61
C ILE A 211 6.12 -0.36 14.96
N CYS A 212 5.85 0.94 15.04
CA CYS A 212 4.58 1.57 15.33
C CYS A 212 4.08 2.32 14.08
N PRO A 213 3.29 1.69 13.21
CA PRO A 213 2.73 2.33 12.02
C PRO A 213 1.52 3.20 12.36
N LEU A 214 1.12 4.08 11.42
CA LEU A 214 -0.10 4.88 11.54
C LEU A 214 -1.39 4.10 11.22
N HIS A 215 -1.27 2.93 10.57
CA HIS A 215 -2.35 1.96 10.35
C HIS A 215 -1.90 0.55 10.67
N GLY A 216 -2.84 -0.29 11.15
CA GLY A 216 -2.56 -1.69 11.44
C GLY A 216 -1.83 -1.93 12.76
N PRO A 217 -1.41 -3.16 13.05
CA PRO A 217 -0.89 -3.55 14.36
C PRO A 217 0.53 -3.03 14.62
N VAL A 218 0.87 -2.86 15.88
CA VAL A 218 2.25 -2.70 16.32
C VAL A 218 3.02 -4.00 16.08
N LEU A 219 4.16 -3.92 15.41
CA LEU A 219 4.99 -5.07 15.06
C LEU A 219 6.13 -5.21 16.06
N THR A 220 6.13 -6.33 16.80
CA THR A 220 7.07 -6.60 17.93
C THR A 220 7.90 -7.84 17.75
N SER A 221 7.64 -8.63 16.71
CA SER A 221 8.35 -9.89 16.45
C SER A 221 8.51 -10.10 14.95
N ASP A 222 9.51 -10.89 14.57
CA ASP A 222 9.80 -11.24 13.16
C ASP A 222 9.85 -10.03 12.20
N LEU A 223 10.46 -8.93 12.66
CA LEU A 223 10.54 -7.69 11.86
C LEU A 223 11.22 -7.91 10.51
N SER A 224 12.08 -8.93 10.40
CA SER A 224 12.72 -9.32 9.15
C SER A 224 11.73 -9.75 8.08
N HIS A 225 10.62 -10.40 8.45
CA HIS A 225 9.54 -10.76 7.52
C HIS A 225 8.94 -9.52 6.84
N TYR A 226 8.53 -8.53 7.61
CA TYR A 226 7.93 -7.29 7.12
C TYR A 226 8.90 -6.47 6.27
N VAL A 227 10.15 -6.34 6.71
CA VAL A 227 11.22 -5.66 5.96
C VAL A 227 11.49 -6.37 4.62
N ASN A 228 11.52 -7.71 4.60
CA ASN A 228 11.71 -8.47 3.37
C ASN A 228 10.56 -8.27 2.37
N LEU A 229 9.30 -8.22 2.83
CA LEU A 229 8.16 -7.91 1.97
C LEU A 229 8.26 -6.50 1.39
N TYR A 230 8.58 -5.49 2.20
CA TYR A 230 8.83 -4.13 1.73
C TYR A 230 9.99 -4.06 0.73
N GLN A 231 11.04 -4.86 0.92
CA GLN A 231 12.15 -4.99 -0.04
C GLN A 231 11.68 -5.56 -1.38
N LEU A 232 10.84 -6.60 -1.37
CA LEU A 232 10.26 -7.19 -2.59
C LEU A 232 9.34 -6.19 -3.30
N TRP A 233 8.42 -5.57 -2.57
CA TRP A 233 7.44 -4.64 -3.14
C TRP A 233 8.10 -3.39 -3.73
N SER A 234 9.02 -2.77 -3.02
CA SER A 234 9.71 -1.56 -3.44
C SER A 234 10.71 -1.77 -4.57
N THR A 235 11.20 -2.99 -4.75
CA THR A 235 12.02 -3.37 -5.92
C THR A 235 11.16 -3.94 -7.05
N TYR A 236 9.84 -4.01 -6.88
CA TYR A 236 8.90 -4.61 -7.84
C TYR A 236 9.23 -6.08 -8.16
N THR A 237 9.80 -6.79 -7.21
CA THR A 237 10.09 -8.22 -7.33
C THR A 237 8.84 -9.02 -6.98
N PRO A 238 8.40 -10.00 -7.81
CA PRO A 238 7.25 -10.82 -7.47
C PRO A 238 7.52 -11.68 -6.25
N GLU A 239 6.50 -11.83 -5.40
CA GLU A 239 6.57 -12.71 -4.22
C GLU A 239 6.39 -14.18 -4.62
N LYS A 240 5.53 -14.45 -5.61
CA LYS A 240 5.11 -15.79 -5.98
C LYS A 240 5.35 -16.08 -7.46
N LYS A 241 5.76 -17.32 -7.77
CA LYS A 241 5.79 -17.86 -9.14
C LYS A 241 4.40 -18.35 -9.55
N ALA A 242 3.41 -17.47 -9.43
CA ALA A 242 2.01 -17.72 -9.75
C ALA A 242 1.57 -16.89 -10.95
N VAL A 243 0.38 -17.16 -11.46
CA VAL A 243 -0.22 -16.48 -12.62
C VAL A 243 -1.53 -15.85 -12.21
N VAL A 244 -1.69 -14.55 -12.46
CA VAL A 244 -2.98 -13.88 -12.39
C VAL A 244 -3.63 -13.90 -13.78
N ILE A 245 -4.91 -14.24 -13.86
CA ILE A 245 -5.72 -14.08 -15.07
C ILE A 245 -6.80 -13.06 -14.78
N ALA A 246 -6.67 -11.86 -15.36
CA ALA A 246 -7.64 -10.80 -15.29
C ALA A 246 -8.46 -10.76 -16.57
N TYR A 247 -9.78 -10.93 -16.47
CA TYR A 247 -10.63 -10.97 -17.67
C TYR A 247 -11.80 -9.97 -17.62
N ALA A 248 -12.20 -9.53 -18.82
CA ALA A 248 -13.42 -8.78 -19.07
C ALA A 248 -14.26 -9.51 -20.11
N SER A 249 -15.48 -9.90 -19.75
CA SER A 249 -16.38 -10.69 -20.61
C SER A 249 -17.82 -10.18 -20.54
N VAL A 250 -18.47 -10.05 -21.71
CA VAL A 250 -19.86 -9.60 -21.78
C VAL A 250 -20.83 -10.79 -21.81
N TYR A 251 -20.66 -11.71 -22.75
CA TYR A 251 -21.56 -12.87 -22.96
C TYR A 251 -20.97 -14.20 -22.56
N GLY A 252 -19.87 -14.22 -21.79
CA GLY A 252 -19.26 -15.44 -21.26
C GLY A 252 -18.17 -16.07 -22.11
N ASN A 253 -18.05 -15.79 -23.40
CA ASN A 253 -17.07 -16.48 -24.28
C ASN A 253 -15.60 -16.14 -23.91
N THR A 254 -15.31 -14.87 -23.56
CA THR A 254 -13.95 -14.50 -23.09
C THR A 254 -13.67 -15.10 -21.72
N LYS A 255 -14.67 -15.15 -20.83
CA LYS A 255 -14.60 -15.86 -19.54
C LYS A 255 -14.27 -17.32 -19.74
N GLU A 256 -14.94 -18.01 -20.69
CA GLU A 256 -14.65 -19.42 -20.99
C GLU A 256 -13.19 -19.62 -21.41
N ALA A 257 -12.66 -18.76 -22.29
CA ALA A 257 -11.26 -18.80 -22.71
C ALA A 257 -10.29 -18.58 -21.55
N ALA A 258 -10.57 -17.60 -20.68
CA ALA A 258 -9.78 -17.31 -19.49
C ALA A 258 -9.78 -18.47 -18.49
N LEU A 259 -10.94 -19.07 -18.22
CA LEU A 259 -11.06 -20.21 -17.32
C LEU A 259 -10.38 -21.48 -17.88
N MET A 260 -10.45 -21.70 -19.20
CA MET A 260 -9.72 -22.78 -19.86
C MET A 260 -8.21 -22.58 -19.74
N MET A 261 -7.69 -21.35 -19.90
CA MET A 261 -6.28 -21.02 -19.64
C MET A 261 -5.90 -21.33 -18.19
N ALA A 262 -6.74 -20.95 -17.23
CA ALA A 262 -6.51 -21.21 -15.81
C ALA A 262 -6.42 -22.74 -15.54
N GLU A 263 -7.31 -23.51 -16.13
CA GLU A 263 -7.32 -24.97 -15.99
C GLU A 263 -6.04 -25.62 -16.57
N GLU A 264 -5.62 -25.20 -17.77
CA GLU A 264 -4.38 -25.72 -18.38
C GLU A 264 -3.13 -25.34 -17.58
N LEU A 265 -3.06 -24.11 -17.04
CA LEU A 265 -1.96 -23.69 -16.16
C LEU A 265 -1.94 -24.49 -14.85
N ARG A 266 -3.09 -24.74 -14.23
CA ARG A 266 -3.18 -25.58 -13.01
C ARG A 266 -2.79 -27.03 -13.28
N LYS A 267 -3.19 -27.63 -14.43
CA LYS A 267 -2.72 -28.96 -14.86
C LYS A 267 -1.20 -29.02 -15.00
N ASN A 268 -0.56 -27.92 -15.34
CA ASN A 268 0.89 -27.79 -15.43
C ASN A 268 1.55 -27.37 -14.08
N GLY A 269 0.84 -27.50 -12.96
CA GLY A 269 1.38 -27.26 -11.61
C GLY A 269 1.54 -25.79 -11.23
N LYS A 270 0.89 -24.86 -11.93
CA LYS A 270 0.93 -23.43 -11.57
C LYS A 270 -0.20 -23.08 -10.60
N GLU A 271 0.12 -22.26 -9.62
CA GLU A 271 -0.89 -21.51 -8.86
C GLU A 271 -1.51 -20.44 -9.76
N VAL A 272 -2.85 -20.33 -9.77
CA VAL A 272 -3.57 -19.42 -10.65
C VAL A 272 -4.68 -18.72 -9.88
N ILE A 273 -4.61 -17.39 -9.87
CA ILE A 273 -5.64 -16.48 -9.37
C ILE A 273 -6.44 -15.95 -10.56
N VAL A 274 -7.76 -15.85 -10.44
CA VAL A 274 -8.63 -15.42 -11.55
C VAL A 274 -9.54 -14.29 -11.08
N HIS A 275 -9.51 -13.17 -11.80
CA HIS A 275 -10.35 -12.00 -11.53
C HIS A 275 -11.31 -11.71 -12.69
N ASP A 276 -12.60 -11.60 -12.38
CA ASP A 276 -13.62 -10.97 -13.24
C ASP A 276 -13.58 -9.46 -12.96
N LEU A 277 -12.90 -8.70 -13.80
CA LEU A 277 -12.69 -7.25 -13.60
C LEU A 277 -13.98 -6.42 -13.57
N ALA A 278 -15.10 -6.98 -14.02
CA ALA A 278 -16.40 -6.32 -13.92
C ALA A 278 -17.07 -6.52 -12.53
N ARG A 279 -16.51 -7.38 -11.66
CA ARG A 279 -17.15 -7.80 -10.41
C ARG A 279 -16.22 -7.89 -9.20
N CYS A 280 -14.92 -8.01 -9.42
CA CYS A 280 -13.93 -8.11 -8.33
C CYS A 280 -13.66 -6.74 -7.69
N ASP A 281 -13.05 -6.75 -6.52
CA ASP A 281 -12.32 -5.59 -6.01
C ASP A 281 -11.11 -5.33 -6.93
N MET A 282 -11.07 -4.15 -7.54
CA MET A 282 -10.03 -3.77 -8.48
C MET A 282 -8.68 -3.63 -7.78
N ALA A 283 -8.65 -3.10 -6.56
CA ALA A 283 -7.42 -2.95 -5.79
C ALA A 283 -6.80 -4.31 -5.43
N GLN A 284 -7.63 -5.32 -5.11
CA GLN A 284 -7.17 -6.68 -4.90
C GLN A 284 -6.58 -7.29 -6.18
N ALA A 285 -7.24 -7.09 -7.32
CA ALA A 285 -6.73 -7.60 -8.60
C ALA A 285 -5.37 -6.97 -8.97
N VAL A 286 -5.19 -5.68 -8.68
CA VAL A 286 -3.92 -4.96 -8.86
C VAL A 286 -2.85 -5.51 -7.91
N ALA A 287 -3.15 -5.66 -6.63
CA ALA A 287 -2.21 -6.20 -5.64
C ALA A 287 -1.75 -7.63 -6.00
N ASP A 288 -2.65 -8.49 -6.46
CA ASP A 288 -2.33 -9.84 -6.93
C ASP A 288 -1.44 -9.83 -8.19
N ALA A 289 -1.67 -8.89 -9.11
CA ALA A 289 -0.81 -8.72 -10.28
C ALA A 289 0.63 -8.33 -9.90
N PHE A 290 0.80 -7.54 -8.84
CA PHE A 290 2.12 -7.22 -8.29
C PHE A 290 2.72 -8.37 -7.48
N CYS A 291 1.92 -9.15 -6.78
CA CYS A 291 2.35 -10.33 -6.03
C CYS A 291 2.92 -11.42 -6.94
N CYS A 292 2.26 -11.65 -8.07
CA CYS A 292 2.55 -12.77 -8.97
C CYS A 292 3.55 -12.40 -10.07
N SER A 293 4.32 -13.42 -10.52
CA SER A 293 5.33 -13.24 -11.56
C SER A 293 4.77 -13.15 -12.98
N SER A 294 3.52 -13.55 -13.18
CA SER A 294 2.89 -13.60 -14.51
C SER A 294 1.46 -13.10 -14.48
N LEU A 295 1.05 -12.42 -15.54
CA LEU A 295 -0.29 -11.87 -15.74
C LEU A 295 -0.82 -12.30 -17.11
N VAL A 296 -2.08 -12.72 -17.18
CA VAL A 296 -2.81 -12.90 -18.44
C VAL A 296 -3.96 -11.92 -18.49
N LEU A 297 -3.98 -11.07 -19.51
CA LEU A 297 -5.04 -10.11 -19.78
C LEU A 297 -5.97 -10.68 -20.84
N ALA A 298 -7.24 -10.87 -20.49
CA ALA A 298 -8.25 -11.43 -21.40
C ALA A 298 -9.40 -10.43 -21.60
N SER A 299 -9.54 -9.89 -22.81
CA SER A 299 -10.56 -8.87 -23.11
C SER A 299 -11.28 -9.13 -24.42
N ILE A 300 -12.55 -8.72 -24.47
CA ILE A 300 -13.24 -8.54 -25.75
C ILE A 300 -12.77 -7.26 -26.43
N THR A 301 -12.88 -7.24 -27.75
CA THR A 301 -12.82 -6.01 -28.54
C THR A 301 -14.17 -5.30 -28.43
N TYR A 302 -14.17 -4.07 -27.93
CA TYR A 302 -15.34 -3.26 -27.73
C TYR A 302 -15.09 -1.85 -28.27
N ASN A 303 -15.92 -1.39 -29.22
CA ASN A 303 -15.75 -0.10 -29.90
C ASN A 303 -14.33 0.08 -30.49
N ALA A 304 -13.78 -0.94 -31.13
CA ALA A 304 -12.41 -0.98 -31.66
C ALA A 304 -11.31 -0.77 -30.60
N ASP A 305 -11.59 -1.12 -29.37
CA ASP A 305 -10.73 -0.93 -28.20
C ASP A 305 -10.83 -2.17 -27.27
N CYS A 306 -10.10 -2.23 -26.16
CA CYS A 306 -10.37 -3.20 -25.11
C CYS A 306 -11.53 -2.73 -24.20
N TYR A 307 -12.10 -3.65 -23.43
CA TYR A 307 -13.26 -3.35 -22.60
C TYR A 307 -12.94 -2.34 -21.46
N PRO A 308 -13.88 -1.46 -21.05
CA PRO A 308 -13.58 -0.36 -20.12
C PRO A 308 -12.93 -0.78 -18.80
N CYS A 309 -13.43 -1.81 -18.10
CA CYS A 309 -12.81 -2.25 -16.84
C CYS A 309 -11.39 -2.81 -17.04
N MET A 310 -11.07 -3.38 -18.19
CA MET A 310 -9.71 -3.79 -18.54
C MET A 310 -8.78 -2.57 -18.68
N LYS A 311 -9.26 -1.49 -19.29
CA LYS A 311 -8.49 -0.22 -19.38
C LYS A 311 -8.21 0.36 -18.00
N THR A 312 -9.23 0.39 -17.13
CA THR A 312 -9.09 0.84 -15.75
C THR A 312 -8.01 0.03 -15.02
N PHE A 313 -8.08 -1.30 -15.12
CA PHE A 313 -7.10 -2.19 -14.51
C PHE A 313 -5.67 -1.91 -15.02
N ILE A 314 -5.47 -1.84 -16.33
CA ILE A 314 -4.15 -1.57 -16.93
C ILE A 314 -3.64 -0.19 -16.51
N ASN A 315 -4.49 0.85 -16.47
CA ASN A 315 -4.10 2.18 -16.03
C ASN A 315 -3.62 2.16 -14.57
N GLN A 316 -4.33 1.48 -13.67
CA GLN A 316 -3.88 1.33 -12.29
C GLN A 316 -2.54 0.59 -12.18
N LEU A 317 -2.31 -0.44 -12.98
CA LEU A 317 -1.00 -1.10 -13.04
C LEU A 317 0.11 -0.10 -13.43
N ILE A 318 -0.13 0.73 -14.45
CA ILE A 318 0.84 1.72 -14.95
C ILE A 318 1.11 2.80 -13.89
N GLU A 319 0.05 3.32 -13.26
CA GLU A 319 0.12 4.36 -12.23
C GLU A 319 0.96 3.94 -11.04
N HIS A 320 0.93 2.65 -10.68
CA HIS A 320 1.71 2.06 -9.60
C HIS A 320 3.07 1.49 -10.06
N ASN A 321 3.50 1.83 -11.30
CA ASN A 321 4.83 1.49 -11.83
C ASN A 321 5.04 -0.01 -12.06
N TYR A 322 4.02 -0.73 -12.58
CA TYR A 322 4.06 -2.17 -12.85
C TYR A 322 5.22 -2.54 -13.77
N GLN A 323 6.00 -3.52 -13.37
CA GLN A 323 7.22 -3.90 -14.09
C GLN A 323 7.72 -5.30 -13.70
N LYS A 324 8.73 -5.83 -14.41
CA LYS A 324 9.42 -7.10 -14.13
C LYS A 324 8.48 -8.30 -14.11
N ARG A 325 7.54 -8.35 -15.04
CA ARG A 325 6.53 -9.43 -15.14
C ARG A 325 6.48 -9.98 -16.55
N THR A 326 5.97 -11.23 -16.66
CA THR A 326 5.56 -11.79 -17.95
C THR A 326 4.08 -11.57 -18.16
N VAL A 327 3.68 -11.00 -19.31
CA VAL A 327 2.29 -10.68 -19.62
C VAL A 327 1.84 -11.39 -20.88
N GLY A 328 0.79 -12.22 -20.78
CA GLY A 328 0.13 -12.88 -21.88
C GLY A 328 -1.21 -12.25 -22.22
N PHE A 329 -1.72 -12.50 -23.45
CA PHE A 329 -2.93 -11.86 -23.95
C PHE A 329 -3.89 -12.87 -24.57
N ILE A 330 -5.16 -12.69 -24.21
CA ILE A 330 -6.31 -13.35 -24.84
C ILE A 330 -7.23 -12.23 -25.35
N GLU A 331 -7.49 -12.20 -26.65
CA GLU A 331 -8.47 -11.30 -27.23
C GLU A 331 -9.66 -12.06 -27.80
N ASN A 332 -10.82 -11.43 -27.79
CA ASN A 332 -12.01 -11.95 -28.45
C ASN A 332 -12.68 -10.87 -29.32
N GLY A 333 -13.01 -11.25 -30.55
CA GLY A 333 -13.71 -10.37 -31.50
C GLY A 333 -14.09 -11.12 -32.76
N SER A 334 -15.37 -11.07 -33.17
CA SER A 334 -15.86 -11.85 -34.31
C SER A 334 -15.30 -11.38 -35.65
N TRP A 335 -15.25 -10.06 -35.89
CA TRP A 335 -14.88 -9.51 -37.20
C TRP A 335 -13.55 -8.73 -37.22
N ALA A 336 -13.17 -8.05 -36.14
CA ALA A 336 -11.93 -7.26 -36.05
C ALA A 336 -11.38 -7.30 -34.63
N PRO A 337 -10.75 -8.42 -34.20
CA PRO A 337 -10.14 -8.50 -32.89
C PRO A 337 -8.98 -7.53 -32.80
N MET A 338 -8.98 -6.63 -31.81
CA MET A 338 -7.99 -5.59 -31.59
C MET A 338 -7.59 -5.43 -30.11
N ALA A 339 -8.28 -6.08 -29.18
CA ALA A 339 -8.11 -5.88 -27.76
C ALA A 339 -6.66 -6.17 -27.34
N ALA A 340 -6.02 -7.22 -27.84
CA ALA A 340 -4.63 -7.55 -27.51
C ALA A 340 -3.66 -6.43 -27.94
N LYS A 341 -3.81 -5.92 -29.16
CA LYS A 341 -2.96 -4.81 -29.67
C LYS A 341 -3.12 -3.56 -28.81
N VAL A 342 -4.33 -3.25 -28.37
CA VAL A 342 -4.60 -2.10 -27.50
C VAL A 342 -3.94 -2.31 -26.13
N MET A 343 -4.15 -3.47 -25.49
CA MET A 343 -3.55 -3.79 -24.19
C MET A 343 -2.03 -3.78 -24.23
N GLN A 344 -1.42 -4.34 -25.29
CA GLN A 344 0.04 -4.30 -25.49
C GLN A 344 0.54 -2.86 -25.61
N LYS A 345 -0.13 -2.03 -26.42
CA LYS A 345 0.22 -0.61 -26.59
C LYS A 345 0.12 0.17 -25.26
N MET A 346 -0.87 -0.08 -24.44
CA MET A 346 -0.97 0.57 -23.13
C MET A 346 0.22 0.24 -22.24
N LEU A 347 0.74 -0.98 -22.31
CA LEU A 347 1.85 -1.46 -21.49
C LEU A 347 3.24 -1.14 -22.05
N GLU A 348 3.38 -0.54 -23.25
CA GLU A 348 4.68 -0.24 -23.88
C GLU A 348 5.62 0.61 -23.00
N GLY A 349 5.05 1.47 -22.14
CA GLY A 349 5.82 2.31 -21.21
C GLY A 349 6.29 1.59 -19.94
N CYS A 350 5.81 0.39 -19.66
CA CYS A 350 6.19 -0.38 -18.47
C CYS A 350 7.58 -1.01 -18.64
N LYS A 351 8.41 -0.90 -17.60
CA LYS A 351 9.81 -1.36 -17.65
C LYS A 351 9.89 -2.89 -17.46
N ASN A 352 10.81 -3.51 -18.20
CA ASN A 352 11.15 -4.93 -17.99
C ASN A 352 9.95 -5.89 -18.01
N LEU A 353 8.95 -5.62 -18.85
CA LEU A 353 7.91 -6.58 -19.16
C LEU A 353 8.36 -7.52 -20.28
N THR A 354 8.04 -8.80 -20.11
CA THR A 354 8.16 -9.80 -21.17
C THR A 354 6.77 -10.10 -21.72
N MET A 355 6.51 -9.76 -22.99
CA MET A 355 5.25 -10.10 -23.64
C MET A 355 5.31 -11.55 -24.10
N ALA A 356 4.37 -12.37 -23.62
CA ALA A 356 4.31 -13.78 -23.99
C ALA A 356 3.64 -13.96 -25.37
N GLU A 357 4.24 -14.79 -26.20
CA GLU A 357 3.75 -15.12 -27.53
C GLU A 357 3.39 -16.62 -27.66
N PRO A 358 2.41 -16.99 -28.47
CA PRO A 358 1.57 -16.11 -29.29
C PRO A 358 0.40 -15.49 -28.49
N VAL A 359 -0.19 -14.41 -29.04
CA VAL A 359 -1.50 -13.92 -28.57
C VAL A 359 -2.58 -14.97 -28.87
N VAL A 360 -3.46 -15.23 -27.92
CA VAL A 360 -4.62 -16.11 -28.12
C VAL A 360 -5.77 -15.29 -28.72
N THR A 361 -6.16 -15.57 -29.96
CA THR A 361 -7.28 -14.89 -30.62
C THR A 361 -8.49 -15.82 -30.68
N VAL A 362 -9.58 -15.42 -29.99
CA VAL A 362 -10.88 -16.09 -30.01
C VAL A 362 -11.82 -15.29 -30.92
N ARG A 363 -12.54 -16.00 -31.81
CA ARG A 363 -13.52 -15.40 -32.72
C ARG A 363 -14.94 -15.80 -32.33
N GLY A 364 -15.49 -15.07 -31.33
CA GLY A 364 -16.77 -15.43 -30.73
C GLY A 364 -16.63 -16.52 -29.66
N ALA A 365 -17.13 -17.73 -29.92
CA ALA A 365 -17.05 -18.86 -28.98
C ALA A 365 -15.70 -19.57 -29.02
N VAL A 366 -15.35 -20.28 -27.95
CA VAL A 366 -14.14 -21.11 -27.87
C VAL A 366 -14.33 -22.36 -28.72
N THR A 367 -13.74 -22.37 -29.91
CA THR A 367 -13.82 -23.47 -30.88
C THR A 367 -12.66 -24.46 -30.72
N LYS A 368 -12.73 -25.58 -31.48
CA LYS A 368 -11.64 -26.54 -31.60
C LYS A 368 -10.31 -25.91 -32.08
N GLN A 369 -10.35 -24.75 -32.76
CA GLN A 369 -9.16 -24.02 -33.23
C GLN A 369 -8.52 -23.15 -32.14
N ALA A 370 -9.30 -22.58 -31.22
CA ALA A 370 -8.78 -21.76 -30.09
C ALA A 370 -8.12 -22.61 -29.00
N LYS A 371 -8.61 -23.85 -28.77
CA LYS A 371 -8.08 -24.75 -27.72
C LYS A 371 -6.58 -25.04 -27.83
N PRO A 372 -6.01 -25.37 -29.00
CA PRO A 372 -4.57 -25.57 -29.14
C PRO A 372 -3.73 -24.32 -28.86
N GLN A 373 -4.24 -23.12 -29.21
CA GLN A 373 -3.55 -21.84 -28.92
C GLN A 373 -3.47 -21.58 -27.42
N ILE A 374 -4.59 -21.78 -26.69
CA ILE A 374 -4.63 -21.67 -25.23
C ILE A 374 -3.60 -22.59 -24.58
N LYS A 375 -3.53 -23.86 -25.04
CA LYS A 375 -2.53 -24.83 -24.55
C LYS A 375 -1.10 -24.37 -24.85
N ALA A 376 -0.82 -23.90 -26.06
CA ALA A 376 0.52 -23.49 -26.45
C ALA A 376 1.02 -22.34 -25.56
N VAL A 377 0.18 -21.33 -25.28
CA VAL A 377 0.53 -20.20 -24.42
C VAL A 377 0.72 -20.61 -22.96
N SER A 378 -0.06 -21.56 -22.44
CA SER A 378 0.15 -22.09 -21.10
C SER A 378 1.53 -22.74 -20.92
N TYR A 379 2.09 -23.34 -21.96
CA TYR A 379 3.45 -23.90 -21.95
C TYR A 379 4.56 -22.84 -22.07
N THR A 380 4.37 -21.77 -22.87
CA THR A 380 5.36 -20.70 -23.02
C THR A 380 5.52 -19.87 -21.74
N HIS A 381 4.46 -19.66 -20.97
CA HIS A 381 4.54 -19.03 -19.66
C HIS A 381 5.36 -19.84 -18.64
N LEU A 382 5.51 -21.14 -18.83
CA LEU A 382 6.34 -22.01 -17.99
C LEU A 382 7.85 -21.88 -18.29
N ARG A 383 8.22 -21.70 -19.56
CA ARG A 383 9.63 -21.65 -19.97
C ARG A 383 10.31 -20.29 -19.72
N ALA A 384 9.59 -19.19 -19.78
CA ALA A 384 10.15 -17.85 -19.55
C ALA A 384 10.73 -17.65 -18.12
N HIS A 385 10.36 -18.52 -17.18
CA HIS A 385 10.85 -18.49 -15.80
C HIS A 385 12.08 -19.35 -15.52
N GLU A 386 12.45 -20.26 -16.43
CA GLU A 386 13.66 -21.08 -16.23
C GLU A 386 14.95 -20.37 -16.67
N THR A 387 14.85 -19.33 -17.51
CA THR A 387 16.00 -18.60 -18.06
C THR A 387 16.49 -17.40 -17.21
N LEU A 388 15.84 -17.07 -16.11
CA LEU A 388 16.28 -16.02 -15.16
C LEU A 388 17.08 -16.59 -13.96
N ARG A 389 17.72 -17.74 -14.13
CA ARG A 389 18.79 -18.18 -13.23
C ARG A 389 20.13 -17.79 -13.87
N TYR A 390 20.57 -16.57 -13.55
CA TYR A 390 22.01 -16.22 -13.44
C TYR A 390 22.11 -14.74 -13.02
#